data_7825c654b691ec06979280c6e1052d13
#
_entry.id   7825c654b691ec06979280c6e1052d13
#
_cell.length_a   1.000
_cell.length_b   1.000
_cell.length_c   1.000
_cell.angle_alpha   90.00
_cell.angle_beta   90.00
_cell.angle_gamma   90.00
#
_symmetry.space_group_name_H-M   'P 1'
#
loop_
_entity.id
_entity.type
_entity.pdbx_description
1 polymer ?
#
loop_
_entity_poly.entity_id
_entity_poly.type
_entity_poly.pdbx_seq_one_letter_code
_entity_poly.pdbx_strand_id
1 'polypeptide(L)'
;MKPLLLSCLLFFLQELPAQSLDYISVRKQNGRALKNFYAGSDILLQQTNGAYLQGPVKAIRNDSIYVTVYDIRYYPTQFGTYVRDTISTTHVGIRHQEIQRIFLNPRRGFFKRLGGPLLMIGGGGYIVLNVINGLAYDGSVTDSKNLRKLGTAAGAFGIGFLLTKVFATDGFSGPKHQIVYVDL
;
A
#
# COMPACT_ATOMS: atom_id res chain seq x y z
N MET A 1 -23.83 -39.60 -35.90
CA MET A 1 -22.83 -38.52 -35.71
C MET A 1 -23.08 -37.66 -34.46
N LYS A 2 -24.31 -37.46 -33.98
CA LYS A 2 -24.63 -36.63 -32.79
C LYS A 2 -24.05 -37.17 -31.46
N PRO A 3 -24.02 -38.49 -31.14
CA PRO A 3 -23.48 -38.97 -29.85
C PRO A 3 -21.97 -38.83 -29.72
N LEU A 4 -21.21 -38.90 -30.83
CA LEU A 4 -19.77 -38.79 -30.86
C LEU A 4 -19.31 -37.35 -30.50
N LEU A 5 -20.03 -36.35 -30.96
CA LEU A 5 -19.75 -34.93 -30.67
C LEU A 5 -20.02 -34.58 -29.20
N LEU A 6 -21.06 -35.18 -28.60
CA LEU A 6 -21.38 -35.02 -27.20
C LEU A 6 -20.35 -35.68 -26.29
N SER A 7 -19.84 -36.88 -26.70
CA SER A 7 -18.77 -37.57 -25.98
C SER A 7 -17.46 -36.79 -26.01
N CYS A 8 -17.05 -36.20 -27.13
CA CYS A 8 -15.90 -35.32 -27.22
C CYS A 8 -16.04 -34.08 -26.33
N LEU A 9 -17.20 -33.46 -26.27
CA LEU A 9 -17.45 -32.29 -25.43
C LEU A 9 -17.32 -32.60 -23.94
N LEU A 10 -17.74 -33.77 -23.50
CA LEU A 10 -17.62 -34.26 -22.12
C LEU A 10 -16.14 -34.51 -21.72
N PHE A 11 -15.27 -34.93 -22.65
CA PHE A 11 -13.84 -35.13 -22.39
C PHE A 11 -13.10 -33.81 -22.16
N PHE A 12 -13.49 -32.72 -22.79
CA PHE A 12 -12.87 -31.39 -22.58
C PHE A 12 -13.25 -30.74 -21.26
N LEU A 13 -14.25 -31.22 -20.54
CA LEU A 13 -14.67 -30.68 -19.24
C LEU A 13 -13.88 -31.26 -18.05
N GLN A 14 -13.03 -32.29 -18.26
CA GLN A 14 -12.34 -32.97 -17.15
C GLN A 14 -11.00 -32.34 -16.72
N GLU A 15 -10.50 -31.33 -17.43
CA GLU A 15 -9.18 -30.76 -17.18
C GLU A 15 -9.23 -29.30 -16.66
N LEU A 16 -10.27 -28.93 -15.93
CA LEU A 16 -10.21 -27.69 -15.17
C LEU A 16 -9.41 -27.93 -13.89
N PRO A 17 -8.12 -27.51 -13.81
CA PRO A 17 -7.39 -27.59 -12.55
C PRO A 17 -8.15 -26.75 -11.52
N ALA A 18 -8.69 -27.42 -10.52
CA ALA A 18 -9.31 -26.73 -9.39
C ALA A 18 -8.21 -25.89 -8.74
N GLN A 19 -8.24 -24.58 -8.99
CA GLN A 19 -7.37 -23.65 -8.29
C GLN A 19 -7.78 -23.71 -6.83
N SER A 20 -6.81 -23.93 -5.93
CA SER A 20 -7.09 -23.85 -4.51
C SER A 20 -7.63 -22.45 -4.22
N LEU A 21 -8.81 -22.39 -3.65
CA LEU A 21 -9.46 -21.13 -3.25
C LEU A 21 -8.90 -20.60 -1.93
N ASP A 22 -7.85 -21.22 -1.42
CA ASP A 22 -7.17 -20.83 -0.20
C ASP A 22 -6.73 -19.37 -0.27
N TYR A 23 -6.88 -18.68 0.84
CA TYR A 23 -6.48 -17.28 0.91
C TYR A 23 -5.92 -16.90 2.28
N ILE A 24 -5.13 -15.83 2.29
CA ILE A 24 -4.67 -15.20 3.53
C ILE A 24 -5.55 -14.00 3.82
N SER A 25 -6.10 -13.97 5.03
CA SER A 25 -6.95 -12.90 5.52
C SER A 25 -6.25 -12.13 6.64
N VAL A 26 -6.19 -10.81 6.50
CA VAL A 26 -5.81 -9.92 7.59
C VAL A 26 -7.07 -9.49 8.31
N ARG A 27 -7.19 -9.85 9.59
CA ARG A 27 -8.37 -9.60 10.43
C ARG A 27 -8.02 -8.72 11.63
N LYS A 28 -8.98 -7.94 12.10
CA LYS A 28 -8.91 -7.29 13.41
C LYS A 28 -9.13 -8.32 14.52
N GLN A 29 -8.76 -7.99 15.76
CA GLN A 29 -9.04 -8.84 16.93
C GLN A 29 -10.53 -9.19 17.09
N ASN A 30 -11.44 -8.32 16.63
CA ASN A 30 -12.89 -8.56 16.65
C ASN A 30 -13.36 -9.51 15.51
N GLY A 31 -12.45 -10.18 14.81
CA GLY A 31 -12.75 -11.11 13.72
C GLY A 31 -13.06 -10.46 12.35
N ARG A 32 -13.26 -9.14 12.29
CA ARG A 32 -13.59 -8.45 11.04
C ARG A 32 -12.40 -8.52 10.05
N ALA A 33 -12.63 -9.09 8.86
CA ALA A 33 -11.66 -9.08 7.79
C ALA A 33 -11.42 -7.65 7.27
N LEU A 34 -10.15 -7.29 7.14
CA LEU A 34 -9.71 -6.01 6.57
C LEU A 34 -9.36 -6.15 5.11
N LYS A 35 -8.64 -7.22 4.78
CA LYS A 35 -8.25 -7.54 3.40
C LYS A 35 -7.96 -9.03 3.28
N ASN A 36 -8.39 -9.59 2.16
CA ASN A 36 -8.07 -10.94 1.73
C ASN A 36 -7.10 -10.88 0.57
N PHE A 37 -6.13 -11.80 0.57
CA PHE A 37 -5.14 -11.98 -0.48
C PHE A 37 -5.34 -13.35 -1.09
N TYR A 38 -5.53 -13.37 -2.40
CA TYR A 38 -5.70 -14.57 -3.23
C TYR A 38 -4.50 -14.74 -4.16
N ALA A 39 -4.38 -15.87 -4.80
CA ALA A 39 -3.47 -16.05 -5.92
C ALA A 39 -3.70 -14.95 -6.97
N GLY A 40 -2.62 -14.36 -7.49
CA GLY A 40 -2.64 -13.21 -8.40
C GLY A 40 -2.68 -11.82 -7.72
N SER A 41 -2.89 -11.74 -6.39
CA SER A 41 -2.83 -10.46 -5.66
C SER A 41 -1.38 -10.02 -5.45
N ASP A 42 -1.10 -8.72 -5.57
CA ASP A 42 0.19 -8.17 -5.12
C ASP A 42 0.23 -8.05 -3.60
N ILE A 43 1.33 -8.51 -3.01
CA ILE A 43 1.56 -8.45 -1.57
C ILE A 43 2.94 -7.84 -1.28
N LEU A 44 3.01 -7.06 -0.22
CA LEU A 44 4.25 -6.66 0.44
C LEU A 44 4.18 -7.16 1.88
N LEU A 45 5.09 -8.02 2.26
CA LEU A 45 5.13 -8.58 3.59
C LEU A 45 6.53 -8.49 4.21
N GLN A 46 6.57 -8.52 5.52
CA GLN A 46 7.78 -8.66 6.31
C GLN A 46 7.73 -9.99 7.06
N GLN A 47 8.81 -10.75 6.97
CA GLN A 47 8.99 -12.00 7.71
C GLN A 47 9.46 -11.73 9.13
N THR A 48 9.36 -12.73 10.00
CA THR A 48 9.86 -12.69 11.39
C THR A 48 11.37 -12.50 11.49
N ASN A 49 12.14 -12.91 10.46
CA ASN A 49 13.58 -12.65 10.34
C ASN A 49 13.92 -11.20 9.90
N GLY A 50 12.91 -10.35 9.70
CA GLY A 50 13.06 -8.97 9.25
C GLY A 50 13.13 -8.78 7.73
N ALA A 51 13.20 -9.84 6.93
CA ALA A 51 13.27 -9.75 5.47
C ALA A 51 11.95 -9.25 4.88
N TYR A 52 12.04 -8.42 3.84
CA TYR A 52 10.90 -7.92 3.09
C TYR A 52 10.74 -8.70 1.78
N LEU A 53 9.53 -9.08 1.47
CA LEU A 53 9.17 -9.72 0.21
C LEU A 53 8.02 -8.95 -0.44
N GLN A 54 8.22 -8.61 -1.70
CA GLN A 54 7.23 -7.90 -2.52
C GLN A 54 7.05 -8.60 -3.85
N GLY A 55 5.81 -8.84 -4.22
CA GLY A 55 5.49 -9.39 -5.53
C GLY A 55 4.10 -9.98 -5.61
N PRO A 56 3.70 -10.51 -6.78
CA PRO A 56 2.44 -11.20 -6.94
C PRO A 56 2.46 -12.56 -6.23
N VAL A 57 1.36 -12.88 -5.59
CA VAL A 57 1.11 -14.19 -4.99
C VAL A 57 0.89 -15.19 -6.11
N LYS A 58 1.77 -16.18 -6.24
CA LYS A 58 1.64 -17.25 -7.23
C LYS A 58 0.60 -18.29 -6.82
N ALA A 59 0.65 -18.71 -5.57
CA ALA A 59 -0.25 -19.71 -5.00
C ALA A 59 -0.33 -19.54 -3.49
N ILE A 60 -1.43 -20.02 -2.91
CA ILE A 60 -1.61 -20.18 -1.47
C ILE A 60 -2.07 -21.61 -1.26
N ARG A 61 -1.30 -22.40 -0.52
CA ARG A 61 -1.60 -23.82 -0.28
C ARG A 61 -0.77 -24.35 0.88
N ASN A 62 -1.27 -25.38 1.57
CA ASN A 62 -0.55 -26.06 2.64
C ASN A 62 0.00 -25.05 3.68
N ASP A 63 -0.84 -24.14 4.15
CA ASP A 63 -0.50 -23.15 5.18
C ASP A 63 0.62 -22.16 4.76
N SER A 64 0.95 -22.13 3.48
CA SER A 64 2.05 -21.33 2.93
C SER A 64 1.60 -20.45 1.76
N ILE A 65 2.22 -19.27 1.69
CA ILE A 65 2.07 -18.33 0.56
C ILE A 65 3.33 -18.40 -0.31
N TYR A 66 3.14 -18.55 -1.60
CA TYR A 66 4.21 -18.52 -2.60
C TYR A 66 4.20 -17.17 -3.30
N VAL A 67 5.24 -16.37 -3.08
CA VAL A 67 5.39 -15.04 -3.67
C VAL A 67 6.43 -15.08 -4.76
N THR A 68 6.12 -14.45 -5.89
CA THR A 68 7.06 -14.30 -7.00
C THR A 68 7.90 -13.05 -6.76
N VAL A 69 9.21 -13.23 -6.63
CA VAL A 69 10.16 -12.14 -6.43
C VAL A 69 10.95 -11.94 -7.72
N TYR A 70 11.02 -10.69 -8.18
CA TYR A 70 11.76 -10.31 -9.38
C TYR A 70 13.08 -9.68 -9.00
N ASP A 71 14.20 -10.19 -9.52
CA ASP A 71 15.48 -9.51 -9.47
C ASP A 71 15.54 -8.50 -10.62
N ILE A 72 15.47 -7.22 -10.26
CA ILE A 72 15.39 -6.13 -11.22
C ILE A 72 16.69 -5.35 -11.18
N ARG A 73 17.34 -5.21 -12.35
CA ARG A 73 18.51 -4.36 -12.50
C ARG A 73 18.22 -3.17 -13.41
N TYR A 74 18.90 -2.09 -13.11
CA TYR A 74 18.82 -0.86 -13.88
C TYR A 74 20.14 -0.66 -14.65
N TYR A 75 20.04 -0.58 -15.98
CA TYR A 75 21.18 -0.33 -16.85
C TYR A 75 21.10 1.10 -17.39
N PRO A 76 22.19 1.89 -17.31
CA PRO A 76 22.23 3.21 -17.92
C PRO A 76 22.19 3.11 -19.44
N THR A 77 21.39 3.93 -20.09
CA THR A 77 21.35 4.09 -21.53
C THR A 77 22.28 5.20 -22.01
N GLN A 78 22.61 5.23 -23.27
CA GLN A 78 23.42 6.30 -23.90
C GLN A 78 22.75 7.69 -23.81
N PHE A 79 21.43 7.74 -23.53
CA PHE A 79 20.66 8.97 -23.40
C PHE A 79 20.52 9.47 -21.96
N GLY A 80 21.29 8.93 -21.00
CA GLY A 80 21.25 9.33 -19.58
C GLY A 80 19.99 8.86 -18.83
N THR A 81 19.21 7.96 -19.44
CA THR A 81 18.06 7.29 -18.80
C THR A 81 18.45 5.89 -18.34
N TYR A 82 17.66 5.28 -17.46
CA TYR A 82 17.86 3.90 -17.02
C TYR A 82 16.79 3.00 -17.63
N VAL A 83 17.23 1.87 -18.19
CA VAL A 83 16.32 0.77 -18.58
C VAL A 83 16.26 -0.23 -17.44
N ARG A 84 15.04 -0.63 -17.12
CA ARG A 84 14.74 -1.65 -16.12
C ARG A 84 14.68 -3.01 -16.81
N ASP A 85 15.49 -3.95 -16.35
CA ASP A 85 15.48 -5.33 -16.83
C ASP A 85 15.26 -6.31 -15.68
N THR A 86 14.50 -7.38 -15.95
CA THR A 86 14.24 -8.46 -14.99
C THR A 86 15.19 -9.62 -15.28
N ILE A 87 16.22 -9.77 -14.45
CA ILE A 87 17.27 -10.78 -14.66
C ILE A 87 16.82 -12.17 -14.25
N SER A 88 16.10 -12.26 -13.13
CA SER A 88 15.60 -13.53 -12.63
C SER A 88 14.24 -13.40 -11.94
N THR A 89 13.55 -14.52 -11.90
CA THR A 89 12.27 -14.67 -11.22
C THR A 89 12.36 -15.86 -10.27
N THR A 90 12.22 -15.60 -8.98
CA THR A 90 12.29 -16.63 -7.94
C THR A 90 10.94 -16.74 -7.23
N HIS A 91 10.53 -17.97 -6.91
CA HIS A 91 9.33 -18.23 -6.12
C HIS A 91 9.73 -18.58 -4.70
N VAL A 92 9.34 -17.76 -3.75
CA VAL A 92 9.64 -17.95 -2.33
C VAL A 92 8.38 -18.39 -1.61
N GLY A 93 8.43 -19.58 -1.00
CA GLY A 93 7.36 -20.11 -0.14
C GLY A 93 7.59 -19.70 1.31
N ILE A 94 6.57 -19.15 1.97
CA ILE A 94 6.62 -18.69 3.35
C ILE A 94 5.39 -19.21 4.07
N ARG A 95 5.56 -19.78 5.26
CA ARG A 95 4.44 -20.17 6.11
C ARG A 95 3.74 -18.92 6.65
N HIS A 96 2.42 -18.97 6.80
CA HIS A 96 1.68 -17.81 7.31
C HIS A 96 2.14 -17.39 8.71
N GLN A 97 2.63 -18.33 9.54
CA GLN A 97 3.18 -18.08 10.88
C GLN A 97 4.50 -17.30 10.85
N GLU A 98 5.26 -17.38 9.77
CA GLU A 98 6.53 -16.63 9.58
C GLU A 98 6.30 -15.20 9.11
N ILE A 99 5.06 -14.83 8.83
CA ILE A 99 4.70 -13.48 8.40
C ILE A 99 4.49 -12.60 9.64
N GLN A 100 5.42 -11.70 9.89
CA GLN A 100 5.31 -10.75 10.99
C GLN A 100 4.31 -9.63 10.67
N ARG A 101 4.32 -9.16 9.40
CA ARG A 101 3.55 -7.99 8.99
C ARG A 101 3.19 -8.06 7.51
N ILE A 102 1.96 -7.67 7.19
CA ILE A 102 1.54 -7.44 5.80
C ILE A 102 1.27 -5.95 5.62
N PHE A 103 1.89 -5.35 4.61
CA PHE A 103 1.66 -3.96 4.27
C PHE A 103 0.49 -3.90 3.28
N LEU A 104 -0.59 -3.30 3.73
CA LEU A 104 -1.66 -2.97 2.81
C LEU A 104 -1.23 -1.69 2.10
N ASN A 105 -1.04 -1.76 0.79
CA ASN A 105 -0.92 -0.57 -0.03
C ASN A 105 -2.34 -0.06 -0.30
N PRO A 106 -2.92 0.78 0.56
CA PRO A 106 -4.20 1.37 0.26
C PRO A 106 -3.96 2.27 -0.95
N ARG A 107 -4.72 2.09 -2.01
CA ARG A 107 -4.85 3.13 -3.05
C ARG A 107 -5.38 4.37 -2.34
N ARG A 108 -4.48 5.16 -1.75
CA ARG A 108 -4.83 6.39 -1.09
C ARG A 108 -5.32 7.34 -2.16
N GLY A 109 -6.58 7.75 -2.06
CA GLY A 109 -7.09 8.82 -2.90
C GLY A 109 -6.19 10.04 -2.77
N PHE A 110 -6.09 10.84 -3.83
CA PHE A 110 -5.26 12.05 -3.91
C PHE A 110 -5.35 12.92 -2.65
N PHE A 111 -6.55 13.18 -2.14
CA PHE A 111 -6.78 13.97 -0.93
C PHE A 111 -6.21 13.35 0.35
N LYS A 112 -6.24 12.02 0.49
CA LYS A 112 -5.63 11.34 1.64
C LYS A 112 -4.11 11.38 1.62
N ARG A 113 -3.52 11.43 0.42
CA ARG A 113 -2.06 11.47 0.24
C ARG A 113 -1.49 12.88 0.32
N LEU A 114 -2.13 13.86 -0.28
CA LEU A 114 -1.60 15.21 -0.46
C LEU A 114 -2.34 16.26 0.37
N GLY A 115 -3.56 15.99 0.85
CA GLY A 115 -4.36 16.98 1.57
C GLY A 115 -3.67 17.52 2.83
N GLY A 116 -3.11 16.66 3.67
CA GLY A 116 -2.35 17.07 4.85
C GLY A 116 -1.12 17.91 4.50
N PRO A 117 -0.18 17.41 3.67
CA PRO A 117 1.00 18.17 3.24
C PRO A 117 0.67 19.49 2.55
N LEU A 118 -0.34 19.55 1.70
CA LEU A 118 -0.75 20.80 1.04
C LEU A 118 -1.25 21.85 2.03
N LEU A 119 -2.04 21.45 3.02
CA LEU A 119 -2.49 22.37 4.08
C LEU A 119 -1.33 22.85 4.95
N MET A 120 -0.34 22.00 5.23
CA MET A 120 0.87 22.39 5.97
C MET A 120 1.70 23.38 5.17
N ILE A 121 1.96 23.13 3.89
CA ILE A 121 2.74 24.03 3.02
C ILE A 121 2.00 25.34 2.82
N GLY A 122 0.69 25.32 2.55
CA GLY A 122 -0.11 26.51 2.36
C GLY A 122 -0.22 27.36 3.62
N GLY A 123 -0.57 26.76 4.75
CA GLY A 123 -0.68 27.45 6.03
C GLY A 123 0.66 27.96 6.56
N GLY A 124 1.69 27.10 6.58
CA GLY A 124 3.04 27.46 7.01
C GLY A 124 3.71 28.47 6.10
N GLY A 125 3.61 28.28 4.79
CA GLY A 125 4.13 29.21 3.79
C GLY A 125 3.50 30.62 3.90
N TYR A 126 2.18 30.67 4.09
CA TYR A 126 1.50 31.96 4.32
C TYR A 126 2.01 32.68 5.58
N ILE A 127 2.19 31.96 6.69
CA ILE A 127 2.72 32.54 7.93
C ILE A 127 4.11 33.12 7.70
N VAL A 128 5.02 32.35 7.09
CA VAL A 128 6.40 32.78 6.81
C VAL A 128 6.42 34.02 5.92
N LEU A 129 5.68 33.99 4.82
CA LEU A 129 5.62 35.15 3.89
C LEU A 129 5.01 36.38 4.55
N ASN A 130 3.99 36.22 5.40
CA ASN A 130 3.38 37.32 6.10
C ASN A 130 4.33 37.98 7.12
N VAL A 131 5.10 37.16 7.84
CA VAL A 131 6.12 37.65 8.80
C VAL A 131 7.25 38.36 8.04
N ILE A 132 7.77 37.82 6.95
CA ILE A 132 8.81 38.44 6.14
C ILE A 132 8.33 39.80 5.57
N ASN A 133 7.13 39.83 4.99
CA ASN A 133 6.55 41.05 4.44
C ASN A 133 6.31 42.12 5.53
N GLY A 134 5.85 41.68 6.73
CA GLY A 134 5.65 42.63 7.83
C GLY A 134 6.94 43.22 8.34
N LEU A 135 8.05 42.47 8.33
CA LEU A 135 9.38 42.94 8.71
C LEU A 135 10.05 43.80 7.63
N ALA A 136 9.82 43.48 6.34
CA ALA A 136 10.48 44.17 5.22
C ALA A 136 9.78 45.49 4.80
N TYR A 137 8.49 45.61 5.02
CA TYR A 137 7.69 46.73 4.46
C TYR A 137 6.93 47.55 5.52
N ASP A 138 7.39 47.54 6.78
CA ASP A 138 6.77 48.31 7.89
C ASP A 138 5.27 48.00 8.12
N GLY A 139 4.81 46.87 7.60
CA GLY A 139 3.44 46.40 7.80
C GLY A 139 3.30 45.84 9.20
N SER A 140 2.34 46.34 9.98
CA SER A 140 2.07 45.83 11.31
C SER A 140 1.63 44.37 11.26
N VAL A 141 2.51 43.43 11.63
CA VAL A 141 2.19 41.99 11.76
C VAL A 141 1.11 41.80 12.81
N THR A 142 0.98 42.73 13.76
CA THR A 142 0.05 42.68 14.89
C THR A 142 -1.29 43.35 14.64
N ASP A 143 -1.54 43.89 13.45
CA ASP A 143 -2.86 44.45 13.11
C ASP A 143 -3.95 43.35 13.23
N SER A 144 -5.11 43.73 13.81
CA SER A 144 -6.21 42.80 14.09
C SER A 144 -6.70 42.03 12.88
N LYS A 145 -6.70 42.68 11.68
CA LYS A 145 -7.05 42.03 10.41
C LYS A 145 -5.99 40.97 9.97
N ASN A 146 -4.72 41.30 10.21
CA ASN A 146 -3.62 40.41 9.88
C ASN A 146 -3.53 39.24 10.85
N LEU A 147 -3.75 39.49 12.13
CA LEU A 147 -3.79 38.45 13.19
C LEU A 147 -4.88 37.40 12.91
N ARG A 148 -6.05 37.82 12.41
CA ARG A 148 -7.10 36.89 12.02
C ARG A 148 -6.70 35.98 10.85
N LYS A 149 -6.00 36.53 9.83
CA LYS A 149 -5.47 35.75 8.69
C LYS A 149 -4.38 34.78 9.15
N LEU A 150 -3.49 35.21 10.02
CA LEU A 150 -2.46 34.36 10.62
C LEU A 150 -3.08 33.22 11.46
N GLY A 151 -4.14 33.51 12.22
CA GLY A 151 -4.88 32.49 12.97
C GLY A 151 -5.52 31.44 12.07
N THR A 152 -6.13 31.84 10.95
CA THR A 152 -6.68 30.88 9.96
C THR A 152 -5.59 30.03 9.30
N ALA A 153 -4.43 30.64 8.98
CA ALA A 153 -3.29 29.91 8.41
C ALA A 153 -2.67 28.91 9.39
N ALA A 154 -2.54 29.30 10.67
CA ALA A 154 -2.10 28.40 11.74
C ALA A 154 -3.09 27.26 11.96
N GLY A 155 -4.39 27.52 11.91
CA GLY A 155 -5.42 26.48 11.94
C GLY A 155 -5.30 25.49 10.78
N ALA A 156 -5.12 26.00 9.56
CA ALA A 156 -4.92 25.16 8.37
C ALA A 156 -3.66 24.29 8.49
N PHE A 157 -2.55 24.85 9.00
CA PHE A 157 -1.33 24.10 9.26
C PHE A 157 -1.55 23.00 10.30
N GLY A 158 -2.22 23.31 11.42
CA GLY A 158 -2.52 22.34 12.47
C GLY A 158 -3.41 21.18 12.00
N ILE A 159 -4.46 21.49 11.24
CA ILE A 159 -5.32 20.49 10.59
C ILE A 159 -4.51 19.64 9.63
N GLY A 160 -3.66 20.23 8.80
CA GLY A 160 -2.77 19.52 7.88
C GLY A 160 -1.84 18.54 8.59
N PHE A 161 -1.25 18.97 9.72
CA PHE A 161 -0.39 18.12 10.56
C PHE A 161 -1.15 16.93 11.16
N LEU A 162 -2.34 17.16 11.71
CA LEU A 162 -3.20 16.09 12.25
C LEU A 162 -3.60 15.08 11.17
N LEU A 163 -4.02 15.56 10.00
CA LEU A 163 -4.38 14.71 8.87
C LEU A 163 -3.18 13.87 8.42
N THR A 164 -1.99 14.44 8.35
CA THR A 164 -0.77 13.71 7.99
C THR A 164 -0.49 12.59 9.00
N LYS A 165 -0.62 12.83 10.30
CA LYS A 165 -0.45 11.81 11.34
C LYS A 165 -1.53 10.72 11.29
N VAL A 166 -2.80 11.10 11.15
CA VAL A 166 -3.93 10.15 11.12
C VAL A 166 -3.84 9.23 9.90
N PHE A 167 -3.38 9.74 8.76
CA PHE A 167 -3.26 8.96 7.52
C PHE A 167 -1.89 8.30 7.32
N ALA A 168 -0.93 8.47 8.24
CA ALA A 168 0.43 7.90 8.11
C ALA A 168 0.51 6.39 8.33
N THR A 169 -0.57 5.70 8.70
CA THR A 169 -0.55 4.27 9.04
C THR A 169 -0.50 3.39 7.80
N ASP A 170 0.65 2.83 7.48
CA ASP A 170 0.92 2.07 6.24
C ASP A 170 1.03 0.56 6.41
N GLY A 171 0.92 0.03 7.61
CA GLY A 171 1.10 -1.41 7.83
C GLY A 171 0.14 -1.99 8.86
N PHE A 172 -0.25 -3.24 8.64
CA PHE A 172 -1.00 -4.03 9.62
C PHE A 172 -0.05 -4.95 10.36
N SER A 173 0.25 -4.61 11.57
CA SER A 173 1.06 -5.45 12.45
C SER A 173 0.71 -5.19 13.90
N GLY A 174 1.12 -6.13 14.73
CA GLY A 174 1.01 -6.06 16.17
C GLY A 174 -0.29 -6.63 16.72
N PRO A 175 -0.53 -6.51 18.04
CA PRO A 175 -1.56 -7.24 18.76
C PRO A 175 -3.01 -6.93 18.32
N LYS A 176 -3.21 -5.91 17.48
CA LYS A 176 -4.53 -5.51 16.97
C LYS A 176 -4.98 -6.21 15.69
N HIS A 177 -4.10 -6.98 15.06
CA HIS A 177 -4.38 -7.63 13.78
C HIS A 177 -3.85 -9.07 13.79
N GLN A 178 -4.61 -9.95 13.16
CA GLN A 178 -4.26 -11.36 13.00
C GLN A 178 -4.16 -11.68 11.51
N ILE A 179 -3.14 -12.45 11.15
CA ILE A 179 -2.97 -13.02 9.82
C ILE A 179 -3.47 -14.46 9.90
N VAL A 180 -4.50 -14.77 9.14
CA VAL A 180 -5.19 -16.07 9.20
C VAL A 180 -5.14 -16.70 7.82
N TYR A 181 -4.68 -17.95 7.76
CA TYR A 181 -4.83 -18.81 6.60
C TYR A 181 -6.25 -19.38 6.60
N VAL A 182 -6.90 -19.35 5.47
CA VAL A 182 -8.25 -19.91 5.26
C VAL A 182 -8.16 -20.91 4.13
N ASP A 183 -8.46 -22.15 4.48
CA ASP A 183 -8.58 -23.30 3.60
C ASP A 183 -10.05 -23.42 3.14
N LEU A 184 -10.29 -23.66 1.83
CA LEU A 184 -11.62 -23.75 1.24
C LEU A 184 -11.78 -25.02 0.39
#